data_3b848c96826e47995ade1ed49a5f33df
#
_entry.id   3b848c96826e47995ade1ed49a5f33df
#
_cell.length_a   1.000
_cell.length_b   1.000
_cell.length_c   1.000
_cell.angle_alpha   90.00
_cell.angle_beta   90.00
_cell.angle_gamma   90.00
#
_symmetry.space_group_name_H-M   'P 1'
#
loop_
_entity.id
_entity.type
_entity.pdbx_description
1 polymer ?
#
loop_
_entity_poly.entity_id
_entity_poly.type
_entity_poly.pdbx_seq_one_letter_code
_entity_poly.pdbx_strand_id
1 'polypeptide(L)'
;MSFGFPDKPGKTYAVISDAIEKVRKDRDGSVLFLASAGNSWERRKDFPASHKDVIPIYAADSKGAFLWSNPTHTGKGPKKLGTYGTNIPPSIIKEIQDYFPEADLSAGTSIATAIAAGVVAMTLSYIAALPSLLKFRGSEEVCAKLYTKKGMEQMLHAMSLSTGYRQQFINPIWFWGEKEKDMQVFVSVCRVVEEMNNEE
;
A
#
# COMPACT_ATOMS: atom_id res chain seq x y z
N MET A 1 1.29 -8.43 4.44
CA MET A 1 1.01 -9.89 4.29
C MET A 1 1.23 -10.27 2.84
N SER A 2 2.38 -10.92 2.55
CA SER A 2 2.75 -11.33 1.17
C SER A 2 2.21 -12.71 0.79
N PHE A 3 1.08 -13.08 1.32
CA PHE A 3 0.36 -14.32 1.02
C PHE A 3 -1.11 -14.02 0.80
N GLY A 4 -1.79 -14.93 0.12
CA GLY A 4 -3.22 -14.89 -0.09
C GLY A 4 -3.76 -16.28 -0.40
N PHE A 5 -5.02 -16.48 -0.17
CA PHE A 5 -5.75 -17.69 -0.55
C PHE A 5 -7.15 -17.29 -1.03
N PRO A 6 -7.80 -18.16 -1.82
CA PRO A 6 -9.11 -17.85 -2.37
C PRO A 6 -10.07 -17.36 -1.29
N ASP A 7 -10.72 -16.23 -1.54
CA ASP A 7 -11.69 -15.63 -0.60
C ASP A 7 -12.94 -16.50 -0.50
N LYS A 8 -12.86 -17.50 0.37
CA LYS A 8 -13.96 -18.40 0.69
C LYS A 8 -14.16 -18.44 2.20
N PRO A 9 -15.40 -18.26 2.68
CA PRO A 9 -15.70 -18.42 4.09
C PRO A 9 -15.24 -19.79 4.61
N GLY A 10 -14.51 -19.77 5.72
CA GLY A 10 -13.98 -20.97 6.35
C GLY A 10 -13.28 -20.65 7.65
N LYS A 11 -12.85 -21.69 8.38
CA LYS A 11 -12.22 -21.51 9.69
C LYS A 11 -10.98 -20.60 9.67
N THR A 12 -10.10 -20.78 8.69
CA THR A 12 -8.89 -19.97 8.52
C THR A 12 -9.23 -18.51 8.22
N TYR A 13 -10.24 -18.27 7.37
CA TYR A 13 -10.75 -16.93 7.09
C TYR A 13 -11.20 -16.23 8.38
N ALA A 14 -12.05 -16.89 9.18
CA ALA A 14 -12.57 -16.33 10.42
C ALA A 14 -11.44 -15.98 11.41
N VAL A 15 -10.50 -16.89 11.64
CA VAL A 15 -9.37 -16.66 12.56
C VAL A 15 -8.53 -15.44 12.18
N ILE A 16 -8.21 -15.29 10.89
CA ILE A 16 -7.40 -14.14 10.43
C ILE A 16 -8.24 -12.86 10.45
N SER A 17 -9.51 -12.90 10.04
CA SER A 17 -10.41 -11.75 10.12
C SER A 17 -10.53 -11.23 11.55
N ASP A 18 -10.78 -12.13 12.51
CA ASP A 18 -10.90 -11.80 13.93
C ASP A 18 -9.57 -11.21 14.47
N ALA A 19 -8.43 -11.76 14.04
CA ALA A 19 -7.12 -11.24 14.42
C ALA A 19 -6.89 -9.81 13.91
N ILE A 20 -7.23 -9.52 12.64
CA ILE A 20 -7.16 -8.17 12.05
C ILE A 20 -8.05 -7.21 12.82
N GLU A 21 -9.31 -7.58 13.08
CA GLU A 21 -10.26 -6.74 13.79
C GLU A 21 -9.82 -6.48 15.24
N LYS A 22 -9.31 -7.52 15.92
CA LYS A 22 -8.77 -7.39 17.28
C LYS A 22 -7.60 -6.42 17.34
N VAL A 23 -6.58 -6.62 16.50
CA VAL A 23 -5.40 -5.74 16.48
C VAL A 23 -5.80 -4.31 16.15
N ARG A 24 -6.71 -4.11 15.19
CA ARG A 24 -7.22 -2.77 14.86
C ARG A 24 -7.90 -2.12 16.06
N LYS A 25 -8.71 -2.86 16.81
CA LYS A 25 -9.39 -2.37 18.01
C LYS A 25 -8.39 -2.05 19.13
N ASP A 26 -7.44 -2.95 19.39
CA ASP A 26 -6.44 -2.81 20.46
C ASP A 26 -5.46 -1.65 20.22
N ARG A 27 -5.39 -1.15 18.98
CA ARG A 27 -4.51 -0.06 18.55
C ARG A 27 -5.28 1.17 18.03
N ASP A 28 -6.56 1.32 18.35
CA ASP A 28 -7.43 2.44 17.94
C ASP A 28 -7.34 2.76 16.44
N GLY A 29 -7.24 1.71 15.61
CA GLY A 29 -7.14 1.85 14.17
C GLY A 29 -5.78 2.33 13.64
N SER A 30 -4.77 2.52 14.49
CA SER A 30 -3.44 3.03 14.10
C SER A 30 -2.49 1.98 13.51
N VAL A 31 -3.01 0.79 13.16
CA VAL A 31 -2.23 -0.27 12.49
C VAL A 31 -2.69 -0.39 11.05
N LEU A 32 -1.73 -0.36 10.14
CA LEU A 32 -1.96 -0.52 8.70
C LEU A 32 -1.69 -1.95 8.28
N PHE A 33 -2.66 -2.54 7.59
CA PHE A 33 -2.55 -3.86 7.00
C PHE A 33 -2.46 -3.73 5.48
N LEU A 34 -1.38 -4.23 4.89
CA LEU A 34 -1.22 -4.37 3.45
C LEU A 34 -1.21 -5.85 3.10
N ALA A 35 -1.85 -6.21 2.01
CA ALA A 35 -1.83 -7.59 1.54
C ALA A 35 -1.76 -7.71 0.02
N SER A 36 -1.12 -8.79 -0.41
CA SER A 36 -1.04 -9.24 -1.79
C SER A 36 -2.44 -9.48 -2.35
N ALA A 37 -2.78 -8.80 -3.45
CA ALA A 37 -4.09 -8.92 -4.08
C ALA A 37 -4.37 -10.31 -4.68
N GLY A 38 -3.31 -11.08 -4.94
CA GLY A 38 -3.35 -12.39 -5.59
C GLY A 38 -2.77 -12.34 -7.01
N ASN A 39 -2.49 -13.53 -7.55
CA ASN A 39 -1.85 -13.70 -8.86
C ASN A 39 -2.72 -14.53 -9.83
N SER A 40 -4.04 -14.39 -9.76
CA SER A 40 -4.97 -15.09 -10.63
C SER A 40 -5.97 -14.12 -11.26
N TRP A 41 -5.83 -13.87 -12.56
CA TRP A 41 -6.69 -12.96 -13.32
C TRP A 41 -8.16 -13.38 -13.32
N GLU A 42 -8.45 -14.67 -13.19
CA GLU A 42 -9.80 -15.21 -13.17
C GLU A 42 -10.54 -15.00 -11.85
N ARG A 43 -9.82 -14.55 -10.82
CA ARG A 43 -10.35 -14.47 -9.46
C ARG A 43 -10.54 -13.03 -9.02
N ARG A 44 -11.38 -12.87 -8.02
CA ARG A 44 -11.39 -11.67 -7.18
C ARG A 44 -10.11 -11.62 -6.36
N LYS A 45 -9.89 -10.52 -5.66
CA LYS A 45 -8.79 -10.41 -4.70
C LYS A 45 -8.79 -11.60 -3.74
N ASP A 46 -7.61 -12.14 -3.48
CA ASP A 46 -7.43 -13.14 -2.45
C ASP A 46 -7.66 -12.55 -1.05
N PHE A 47 -8.03 -13.39 -0.10
CA PHE A 47 -8.00 -13.01 1.31
C PHE A 47 -6.55 -13.14 1.84
N PRO A 48 -6.02 -12.19 2.65
CA PRO A 48 -6.73 -11.13 3.36
C PRO A 48 -6.86 -9.79 2.62
N ALA A 49 -6.40 -9.66 1.37
CA ALA A 49 -6.50 -8.41 0.60
C ALA A 49 -7.96 -7.99 0.30
N SER A 50 -8.91 -8.93 0.36
CA SER A 50 -10.36 -8.66 0.24
C SER A 50 -10.98 -8.09 1.51
N HIS A 51 -10.29 -8.17 2.66
CA HIS A 51 -10.80 -7.67 3.94
C HIS A 51 -10.94 -6.14 3.93
N LYS A 52 -12.01 -5.63 4.54
CA LYS A 52 -12.36 -4.19 4.56
C LYS A 52 -11.27 -3.29 5.15
N ASP A 53 -10.50 -3.79 6.12
CA ASP A 53 -9.46 -3.04 6.84
C ASP A 53 -8.05 -3.26 6.28
N VAL A 54 -7.93 -3.91 5.12
CA VAL A 54 -6.64 -4.20 4.48
C VAL A 54 -6.51 -3.39 3.19
N ILE A 55 -5.31 -2.88 2.92
CA ILE A 55 -4.95 -2.21 1.67
C ILE A 55 -4.45 -3.28 0.69
N PRO A 56 -5.18 -3.56 -0.39
CA PRO A 56 -4.77 -4.52 -1.40
C PRO A 56 -3.68 -3.94 -2.30
N ILE A 57 -2.60 -4.68 -2.52
CA ILE A 57 -1.49 -4.27 -3.38
C ILE A 57 -1.41 -5.18 -4.61
N TYR A 58 -1.33 -4.55 -5.78
CA TYR A 58 -1.24 -5.18 -7.09
C TYR A 58 0.18 -5.09 -7.64
N ALA A 59 0.52 -5.96 -8.58
CA ALA A 59 1.82 -5.99 -9.21
C ALA A 59 1.82 -5.21 -10.53
N ALA A 60 2.88 -4.43 -10.76
CA ALA A 60 3.13 -3.74 -12.01
C ALA A 60 4.58 -3.97 -12.46
N ASP A 61 4.87 -3.68 -13.72
CA ASP A 61 6.23 -3.66 -14.26
C ASP A 61 6.93 -2.32 -13.97
N SER A 62 8.17 -2.17 -14.45
CA SER A 62 8.96 -0.95 -14.28
C SER A 62 8.42 0.28 -15.00
N LYS A 63 7.46 0.12 -15.90
CA LYS A 63 6.76 1.20 -16.62
C LYS A 63 5.42 1.53 -15.97
N GLY A 64 5.05 0.84 -14.90
CA GLY A 64 3.78 0.99 -14.20
C GLY A 64 2.62 0.24 -14.87
N ALA A 65 2.87 -0.58 -15.90
CA ALA A 65 1.84 -1.43 -16.47
C ALA A 65 1.51 -2.60 -15.54
N PHE A 66 0.24 -2.70 -15.17
CA PHE A 66 -0.22 -3.74 -14.25
C PHE A 66 -0.13 -5.13 -14.90
N LEU A 67 0.40 -6.10 -14.17
CA LEU A 67 0.57 -7.45 -14.68
C LEU A 67 -0.80 -8.07 -15.01
N TRP A 68 -0.84 -8.84 -16.10
CA TRP A 68 -2.05 -9.55 -16.52
C TRP A 68 -2.53 -10.57 -15.50
N SER A 69 -1.61 -11.12 -14.68
CA SER A 69 -1.92 -12.06 -13.60
C SER A 69 -2.64 -11.44 -12.40
N ASN A 70 -2.72 -10.11 -12.31
CA ASN A 70 -3.47 -9.47 -11.24
C ASN A 70 -4.95 -9.85 -11.29
N PRO A 71 -5.62 -9.97 -10.12
CA PRO A 71 -7.06 -10.20 -10.07
C PRO A 71 -7.84 -9.17 -10.87
N THR A 72 -8.79 -9.64 -11.69
CA THR A 72 -9.68 -8.75 -12.43
C THR A 72 -10.71 -8.12 -11.50
N HIS A 73 -10.98 -6.86 -11.72
CA HIS A 73 -12.11 -6.16 -11.10
C HIS A 73 -13.21 -6.01 -12.13
N THR A 74 -14.32 -6.67 -11.92
CA THR A 74 -15.52 -6.42 -12.71
C THR A 74 -16.28 -5.27 -12.06
N GLY A 75 -16.29 -4.09 -12.69
CA GLY A 75 -17.20 -3.01 -12.34
C GLY A 75 -16.60 -1.78 -11.64
N LYS A 76 -17.45 -1.03 -10.94
CA LYS A 76 -17.18 0.28 -10.33
C LYS A 76 -16.37 0.25 -9.01
N GLY A 77 -15.49 -0.73 -8.82
CA GLY A 77 -14.67 -0.86 -7.60
C GLY A 77 -13.66 0.30 -7.39
N PRO A 78 -12.96 0.37 -6.24
CA PRO A 78 -11.97 1.39 -5.96
C PRO A 78 -10.79 1.34 -6.95
N LYS A 79 -9.99 2.41 -7.00
CA LYS A 79 -8.73 2.43 -7.77
C LYS A 79 -7.79 1.37 -7.23
N LYS A 80 -7.08 0.66 -8.12
CA LYS A 80 -6.09 -0.35 -7.74
C LYS A 80 -4.76 0.34 -7.45
N LEU A 81 -4.20 0.12 -6.27
CA LEU A 81 -2.86 0.54 -5.91
C LEU A 81 -1.87 -0.57 -6.25
N GLY A 82 -0.85 -0.27 -7.04
CA GLY A 82 0.17 -1.25 -7.41
C GLY A 82 1.56 -0.64 -7.44
N THR A 83 2.56 -1.47 -7.33
CA THR A 83 3.96 -1.09 -7.47
C THR A 83 4.75 -2.22 -8.13
N TYR A 84 6.08 -2.10 -8.19
CA TYR A 84 6.95 -3.11 -8.81
C TYR A 84 6.65 -4.51 -8.25
N GLY A 85 6.29 -5.42 -9.14
CA GLY A 85 6.05 -6.83 -8.83
C GLY A 85 6.76 -7.77 -9.80
N THR A 86 7.63 -7.20 -10.66
CA THR A 86 8.46 -7.96 -11.61
C THR A 86 9.69 -7.12 -12.00
N ASN A 87 10.60 -7.73 -12.76
CA ASN A 87 11.84 -7.08 -13.23
C ASN A 87 12.72 -6.58 -12.07
N ILE A 88 12.75 -7.32 -10.98
CA ILE A 88 13.67 -7.04 -9.87
C ILE A 88 15.10 -7.17 -10.37
N PRO A 89 15.98 -6.20 -10.12
CA PRO A 89 17.39 -6.27 -10.56
C PRO A 89 18.05 -7.56 -10.08
N PRO A 90 18.84 -8.25 -10.95
CA PRO A 90 19.50 -9.50 -10.58
C PRO A 90 20.40 -9.39 -9.34
N SER A 91 21.02 -8.24 -9.12
CA SER A 91 21.82 -7.97 -7.91
C SER A 91 20.99 -8.05 -6.63
N ILE A 92 19.79 -7.49 -6.65
CA ILE A 92 18.85 -7.54 -5.51
C ILE A 92 18.35 -8.96 -5.30
N ILE A 93 18.02 -9.66 -6.39
CA ILE A 93 17.58 -11.08 -6.32
C ILE A 93 18.67 -11.91 -5.65
N LYS A 94 19.92 -11.76 -6.09
CA LYS A 94 21.05 -12.49 -5.53
C LYS A 94 21.24 -12.19 -4.04
N GLU A 95 21.21 -10.92 -3.66
CA GLU A 95 21.35 -10.51 -2.26
C GLU A 95 20.26 -11.16 -1.38
N ILE A 96 18.99 -11.16 -1.84
CA ILE A 96 17.91 -11.81 -1.08
C ILE A 96 18.11 -13.33 -1.00
N GLN A 97 18.52 -13.97 -2.11
CA GLN A 97 18.73 -15.43 -2.16
C GLN A 97 19.92 -15.90 -1.32
N ASP A 98 20.91 -15.05 -1.11
CA ASP A 98 22.03 -15.36 -0.20
C ASP A 98 21.54 -15.54 1.26
N TYR A 99 20.46 -14.87 1.66
CA TYR A 99 19.81 -15.03 2.98
C TYR A 99 18.63 -16.00 2.98
N PHE A 100 17.93 -16.11 1.85
CA PHE A 100 16.70 -16.90 1.69
C PHE A 100 16.76 -17.69 0.36
N PRO A 101 17.53 -18.79 0.29
CA PRO A 101 17.77 -19.55 -0.95
C PRO A 101 16.48 -20.06 -1.62
N GLU A 102 15.45 -20.36 -0.83
CA GLU A 102 14.16 -20.87 -1.32
C GLU A 102 13.18 -19.77 -1.76
N ALA A 103 13.58 -18.48 -1.72
CA ALA A 103 12.70 -17.39 -2.08
C ALA A 103 12.36 -17.40 -3.57
N ASP A 104 11.07 -17.53 -3.90
CA ASP A 104 10.57 -17.34 -5.26
C ASP A 104 10.35 -15.83 -5.52
N LEU A 105 11.25 -15.27 -6.29
CA LEU A 105 11.24 -13.84 -6.67
C LEU A 105 10.88 -13.63 -8.14
N SER A 106 10.20 -14.60 -8.76
CA SER A 106 9.92 -14.57 -10.20
C SER A 106 9.05 -13.39 -10.63
N ALA A 107 7.90 -13.23 -10.05
CA ALA A 107 7.02 -12.06 -10.19
C ALA A 107 5.74 -12.23 -9.34
N GLY A 108 5.12 -11.13 -8.94
CA GLY A 108 3.79 -11.18 -8.38
C GLY A 108 3.48 -10.12 -7.34
N THR A 109 2.25 -10.16 -6.88
CA THR A 109 1.72 -9.21 -5.89
C THR A 109 2.37 -9.36 -4.51
N SER A 110 3.02 -10.49 -4.21
CA SER A 110 3.79 -10.68 -2.98
C SER A 110 5.01 -9.75 -2.91
N ILE A 111 5.76 -9.65 -4.02
CA ILE A 111 6.90 -8.72 -4.15
C ILE A 111 6.41 -7.27 -4.06
N ALA A 112 5.39 -6.94 -4.84
CA ALA A 112 4.79 -5.60 -4.81
C ALA A 112 4.33 -5.20 -3.40
N THR A 113 3.77 -6.14 -2.63
CA THR A 113 3.33 -5.88 -1.25
C THR A 113 4.50 -5.59 -0.32
N ALA A 114 5.62 -6.30 -0.45
CA ALA A 114 6.82 -6.05 0.34
C ALA A 114 7.39 -4.64 0.05
N ILE A 115 7.48 -4.26 -1.24
CA ILE A 115 7.93 -2.92 -1.66
C ILE A 115 6.97 -1.83 -1.15
N ALA A 116 5.65 -2.02 -1.32
CA ALA A 116 4.67 -1.07 -0.82
C ALA A 116 4.73 -0.91 0.71
N ALA A 117 4.98 -1.99 1.44
CA ALA A 117 5.16 -1.94 2.90
C ALA A 117 6.40 -1.12 3.29
N GLY A 118 7.50 -1.26 2.55
CA GLY A 118 8.68 -0.41 2.71
C GLY A 118 8.39 1.07 2.46
N VAL A 119 7.68 1.39 1.37
CA VAL A 119 7.25 2.76 1.04
C VAL A 119 6.38 3.34 2.16
N VAL A 120 5.40 2.58 2.65
CA VAL A 120 4.53 2.99 3.75
C VAL A 120 5.33 3.23 5.04
N ALA A 121 6.26 2.35 5.39
CA ALA A 121 7.09 2.50 6.58
C ALA A 121 7.97 3.77 6.50
N MET A 122 8.61 4.01 5.36
CA MET A 122 9.39 5.24 5.12
C MET A 122 8.50 6.49 5.22
N THR A 123 7.33 6.45 4.60
CA THR A 123 6.35 7.55 4.64
C THR A 123 5.92 7.86 6.08
N LEU A 124 5.55 6.83 6.85
CA LEU A 124 5.17 7.01 8.26
C LEU A 124 6.30 7.55 9.11
N SER A 125 7.53 7.08 8.89
CA SER A 125 8.71 7.58 9.61
C SER A 125 8.96 9.07 9.33
N TYR A 126 8.81 9.49 8.08
CA TYR A 126 8.94 10.90 7.70
C TYR A 126 7.81 11.75 8.30
N ILE A 127 6.56 11.30 8.18
CA ILE A 127 5.39 11.98 8.73
C ILE A 127 5.50 12.14 10.26
N ALA A 128 6.02 11.14 10.96
CA ALA A 128 6.27 11.21 12.39
C ALA A 128 7.29 12.30 12.77
N ALA A 129 8.24 12.61 11.89
CA ALA A 129 9.23 13.65 12.11
C ALA A 129 8.72 15.08 11.77
N LEU A 130 7.72 15.20 10.88
CA LEU A 130 7.24 16.49 10.38
C LEU A 130 6.82 17.48 11.50
N PRO A 131 6.07 17.12 12.55
CA PRO A 131 5.71 18.05 13.61
C PRO A 131 6.92 18.70 14.29
N SER A 132 7.99 17.93 14.52
CA SER A 132 9.22 18.43 15.11
C SER A 132 10.01 19.33 14.17
N LEU A 133 10.02 19.02 12.88
CA LEU A 133 10.72 19.79 11.85
C LEU A 133 10.04 21.15 11.59
N LEU A 134 8.72 21.14 11.52
CA LEU A 134 7.94 22.32 11.12
C LEU A 134 7.56 23.22 12.29
N LYS A 135 7.51 22.67 13.51
CA LYS A 135 7.04 23.38 14.73
C LYS A 135 5.71 24.11 14.54
N PHE A 136 4.82 23.53 13.71
CA PHE A 136 3.55 24.12 13.34
C PHE A 136 2.44 23.57 14.24
N ARG A 137 1.64 24.47 14.83
CA ARG A 137 0.52 24.07 15.69
C ARG A 137 -0.52 23.28 14.89
N GLY A 138 -0.89 22.11 15.37
CA GLY A 138 -1.88 21.21 14.72
C GLY A 138 -1.26 20.22 13.72
N SER A 139 0.05 20.28 13.45
CA SER A 139 0.70 19.32 12.55
C SER A 139 0.60 17.87 13.03
N GLU A 140 0.61 17.64 14.33
CA GLU A 140 0.45 16.31 14.92
C GLU A 140 -0.92 15.71 14.60
N GLU A 141 -1.99 16.51 14.71
CA GLU A 141 -3.36 16.06 14.43
C GLU A 141 -3.54 15.70 12.95
N VAL A 142 -3.00 16.53 12.05
CA VAL A 142 -3.01 16.25 10.60
C VAL A 142 -2.24 14.96 10.30
N CYS A 143 -1.04 14.81 10.84
CA CYS A 143 -0.22 13.63 10.62
C CYS A 143 -0.88 12.36 11.20
N ALA A 144 -1.56 12.45 12.34
CA ALA A 144 -2.23 11.32 12.96
C ALA A 144 -3.27 10.65 12.05
N LYS A 145 -3.98 11.42 11.22
CA LYS A 145 -4.97 10.87 10.26
C LYS A 145 -4.37 9.92 9.24
N LEU A 146 -3.08 10.07 8.91
CA LEU A 146 -2.38 9.22 7.94
C LEU A 146 -2.02 7.83 8.49
N TYR A 147 -2.10 7.62 9.80
CA TYR A 147 -1.94 6.30 10.41
C TYR A 147 -3.18 5.42 10.24
N THR A 148 -4.26 5.94 9.69
CA THR A 148 -5.47 5.18 9.37
C THR A 148 -5.37 4.55 7.97
N LYS A 149 -6.15 3.48 7.73
CA LYS A 149 -6.25 2.87 6.39
C LYS A 149 -6.63 3.91 5.33
N LYS A 150 -7.70 4.69 5.57
CA LYS A 150 -8.20 5.72 4.63
C LYS A 150 -7.11 6.75 4.32
N GLY A 151 -6.45 7.28 5.37
CA GLY A 151 -5.39 8.26 5.20
C GLY A 151 -4.20 7.72 4.41
N MET A 152 -3.75 6.50 4.71
CA MET A 152 -2.65 5.90 3.98
C MET A 152 -3.02 5.55 2.54
N GLU A 153 -4.23 5.07 2.26
CA GLU A 153 -4.70 4.86 0.88
C GLU A 153 -4.68 6.17 0.08
N GLN A 154 -5.16 7.27 0.63
CA GLN A 154 -5.11 8.59 -0.02
C GLN A 154 -3.67 9.07 -0.22
N MET A 155 -2.81 8.87 0.77
CA MET A 155 -1.40 9.22 0.65
C MET A 155 -0.71 8.41 -0.47
N LEU A 156 -0.98 7.11 -0.56
CA LEU A 156 -0.47 6.27 -1.64
C LEU A 156 -1.04 6.71 -3.01
N HIS A 157 -2.29 7.13 -3.07
CA HIS A 157 -2.85 7.72 -4.30
C HIS A 157 -2.15 9.01 -4.70
N ALA A 158 -1.85 9.89 -3.75
CA ALA A 158 -1.11 11.13 -4.00
C ALA A 158 0.34 10.88 -4.50
N MET A 159 0.93 9.74 -4.12
CA MET A 159 2.24 9.28 -4.60
C MET A 159 2.17 8.50 -5.92
N SER A 160 1.00 8.32 -6.51
CA SER A 160 0.80 7.41 -7.62
C SER A 160 0.62 8.13 -8.94
N LEU A 161 1.08 7.48 -10.02
CA LEU A 161 0.79 7.85 -11.39
C LEU A 161 -0.39 7.01 -11.91
N SER A 162 -1.31 7.65 -12.62
CA SER A 162 -2.37 6.92 -13.32
C SER A 162 -1.79 6.28 -14.58
N THR A 163 -1.76 4.96 -14.63
CA THR A 163 -1.17 4.18 -15.74
C THR A 163 -2.20 3.42 -16.58
N GLY A 164 -3.47 3.49 -16.17
CA GLY A 164 -4.58 2.84 -16.89
C GLY A 164 -5.90 3.08 -16.18
N TYR A 165 -6.97 2.49 -16.72
CA TYR A 165 -8.30 2.62 -16.14
C TYR A 165 -8.30 2.12 -14.69
N ARG A 166 -8.46 3.04 -13.73
CA ARG A 166 -8.46 2.78 -12.28
C ARG A 166 -7.18 2.10 -11.77
N GLN A 167 -6.05 2.26 -12.46
CA GLN A 167 -4.74 1.74 -12.07
C GLN A 167 -3.86 2.90 -11.62
N GLN A 168 -3.32 2.79 -10.42
CA GLN A 168 -2.47 3.78 -9.77
C GLN A 168 -1.15 3.12 -9.40
N PHE A 169 -0.09 3.49 -10.10
CA PHE A 169 1.26 3.00 -9.88
C PHE A 169 1.95 3.85 -8.82
N ILE A 170 2.20 3.27 -7.65
CA ILE A 170 2.88 3.92 -6.54
C ILE A 170 4.32 4.20 -6.95
N ASN A 171 4.66 5.47 -7.08
CA ASN A 171 6.01 5.95 -7.41
C ASN A 171 6.41 7.05 -6.41
N PRO A 172 7.07 6.70 -5.30
CA PRO A 172 7.45 7.68 -4.28
C PRO A 172 8.44 8.73 -4.79
N ILE A 173 9.26 8.41 -5.80
CA ILE A 173 10.22 9.36 -6.38
C ILE A 173 9.47 10.55 -6.99
N TRP A 174 8.35 10.31 -7.66
CA TRP A 174 7.50 11.36 -8.21
C TRP A 174 6.99 12.32 -7.13
N PHE A 175 6.64 11.79 -5.98
CA PHE A 175 6.13 12.61 -4.88
C PHE A 175 7.23 13.36 -4.13
N TRP A 176 8.34 12.67 -3.81
CA TRP A 176 9.44 13.22 -3.02
C TRP A 176 10.45 14.01 -3.87
N GLY A 177 10.71 13.56 -5.11
CA GLY A 177 11.73 14.13 -5.98
C GLY A 177 11.42 15.54 -6.49
N GLU A 178 10.14 15.94 -6.52
CA GLU A 178 9.73 17.29 -6.94
C GLU A 178 9.66 18.29 -5.78
N LYS A 179 9.83 17.84 -4.53
CA LYS A 179 9.66 18.65 -3.33
C LYS A 179 10.97 18.82 -2.59
N GLU A 180 11.54 20.00 -2.72
CA GLU A 180 12.83 20.32 -2.12
C GLU A 180 12.74 20.71 -0.63
N LYS A 181 11.54 20.95 -0.08
CA LYS A 181 11.36 21.48 1.27
C LYS A 181 10.27 20.73 2.04
N ASP A 182 10.53 20.45 3.32
CA ASP A 182 9.59 19.80 4.24
C ASP A 182 8.21 20.49 4.28
N MET A 183 8.16 21.82 4.16
CA MET A 183 6.92 22.58 4.09
C MET A 183 6.06 22.20 2.87
N GLN A 184 6.66 21.93 1.71
CA GLN A 184 5.93 21.54 0.50
C GLN A 184 5.34 20.14 0.65
N VAL A 185 6.08 19.23 1.29
CA VAL A 185 5.59 17.90 1.63
C VAL A 185 4.42 18.01 2.61
N PHE A 186 4.56 18.83 3.66
CA PHE A 186 3.50 19.04 4.64
C PHE A 186 2.23 19.60 4.01
N VAL A 187 2.33 20.60 3.13
CA VAL A 187 1.18 21.13 2.39
C VAL A 187 0.49 20.02 1.57
N SER A 188 1.25 19.12 0.97
CA SER A 188 0.69 17.98 0.24
C SER A 188 -0.01 16.98 1.18
N VAL A 189 0.54 16.75 2.36
CA VAL A 189 -0.09 15.96 3.42
C VAL A 189 -1.40 16.60 3.88
N CYS A 190 -1.41 17.92 4.10
CA CYS A 190 -2.63 18.65 4.45
C CYS A 190 -3.72 18.48 3.38
N ARG A 191 -3.38 18.59 2.10
CA ARG A 191 -4.33 18.39 0.99
C ARG A 191 -4.94 17.00 1.01
N VAL A 192 -4.12 15.96 1.23
CA VAL A 192 -4.62 14.58 1.36
C VAL A 192 -5.64 14.47 2.49
N VAL A 193 -5.38 15.10 3.63
CA VAL A 193 -6.29 15.10 4.78
C VAL A 193 -7.57 15.92 4.49
N GLU A 194 -7.47 17.04 3.79
CA GLU A 194 -8.63 17.83 3.36
C GLU A 194 -9.53 17.03 2.40
N GLU A 195 -8.94 16.35 1.42
CA GLU A 195 -9.69 15.48 0.51
C GLU A 195 -10.45 14.37 1.25
N MET A 196 -9.84 13.77 2.28
CA MET A 196 -10.51 12.78 3.14
C MET A 196 -11.75 13.32 3.84
N ASN A 197 -11.70 14.57 4.30
CA ASN A 197 -12.82 15.21 5.01
C ASN A 197 -13.98 15.59 4.06
N ASN A 198 -13.68 15.83 2.78
CA ASN A 198 -14.70 16.19 1.78
C ASN A 198 -15.44 14.96 1.19
N GLU A 199 -14.94 13.74 1.44
CA GLU A 199 -15.56 12.50 1.00
C GLU A 199 -16.49 11.85 2.05
N GLU A 200 -16.60 12.43 3.24
CA GLU A 200 -17.52 12.04 4.31
C GLU A 200 -18.86 12.79 4.17
#